data_829cb0bf404f50ae91ad912b14d121ee
#
_entry.id   829cb0bf404f50ae91ad912b14d121ee
#
_cell.length_a   1.000
_cell.length_b   1.000
_cell.length_c   1.000
_cell.angle_alpha   90.00
_cell.angle_beta   90.00
_cell.angle_gamma   90.00
#
_symmetry.space_group_name_H-M   'P 1'
#
loop_
_entity.id
_entity.type
_entity.pdbx_description
1 polymer ?
#
loop_
_entity_poly.entity_id
_entity_poly.type
_entity_poly.pdbx_seq_one_letter_code
_entity_poly.pdbx_strand_id
1 'polypeptide(L)'
;IGHSHHPEVVGTLGQLPAGAVTLLEPAADAEQFTPKDANNLAFVTQTTLSIDDTAEIVAVLKSRFPNIHGPHKEDICYATTNRQLAVKKVAPVVDALIVVGAPNSSNSQRLREVAEREGCPIAVLAQRASDLDWAKFEGVRSVGITAGASAPEVIVEEIMDAFAERYELNVETVSAAEENEFFPLPRSLRPDAAE
;
A
#
# COMPACT_ATOMS: atom_id res chain seq x y z
N ILE A 1 8.39 -11.00 -6.07
CA ILE A 1 7.86 -10.88 -4.70
C ILE A 1 6.42 -10.40 -4.79
N GLY A 2 5.46 -11.06 -4.13
CA GLY A 2 4.04 -10.69 -4.23
C GLY A 2 3.13 -11.75 -3.64
N HIS A 3 1.80 -11.52 -3.70
CA HIS A 3 0.79 -12.45 -3.19
C HIS A 3 0.21 -13.31 -4.31
N SER A 4 0.16 -14.64 -4.10
CA SER A 4 -0.14 -15.66 -5.12
C SER A 4 -1.40 -15.43 -5.95
N HIS A 5 -2.45 -14.91 -5.38
CA HIS A 5 -3.74 -14.71 -6.06
C HIS A 5 -3.96 -13.27 -6.55
N HIS A 6 -2.96 -12.39 -6.40
CA HIS A 6 -3.09 -11.02 -6.84
C HIS A 6 -3.05 -10.93 -8.38
N PRO A 7 -3.97 -10.19 -9.04
CA PRO A 7 -4.02 -10.10 -10.51
C PRO A 7 -2.71 -9.66 -11.16
N GLU A 8 -1.98 -8.73 -10.54
CA GLU A 8 -0.67 -8.27 -11.00
C GLU A 8 0.36 -9.41 -11.01
N VAL A 9 0.39 -10.22 -9.95
CA VAL A 9 1.29 -11.37 -9.82
C VAL A 9 0.93 -12.45 -10.83
N VAL A 10 -0.35 -12.80 -10.97
CA VAL A 10 -0.85 -13.74 -11.96
C VAL A 10 -0.48 -13.29 -13.38
N GLY A 11 -0.68 -11.99 -13.67
CA GLY A 11 -0.31 -11.40 -14.96
C GLY A 11 1.19 -11.48 -15.24
N THR A 12 2.02 -11.15 -14.26
CA THR A 12 3.50 -11.21 -14.39
C THR A 12 3.99 -12.63 -14.60
N LEU A 13 3.51 -13.59 -13.82
CA LEU A 13 3.85 -15.01 -13.98
C LEU A 13 3.46 -15.55 -15.37
N GLY A 14 2.36 -15.05 -15.93
CA GLY A 14 1.85 -15.46 -17.24
C GLY A 14 2.64 -14.93 -18.46
N GLN A 15 3.55 -13.96 -18.26
CA GLN A 15 4.33 -13.39 -19.38
C GLN A 15 5.49 -14.28 -19.83
N LEU A 16 5.94 -15.21 -18.99
CA LEU A 16 7.10 -16.04 -19.25
C LEU A 16 6.73 -17.55 -19.22
N PRO A 17 7.55 -18.41 -19.83
CA PRO A 17 7.33 -19.86 -19.79
C PRO A 17 7.25 -20.38 -18.34
N ALA A 18 6.46 -21.43 -18.15
CA ALA A 18 6.29 -22.07 -16.84
C ALA A 18 7.64 -22.40 -16.19
N GLY A 19 7.82 -21.99 -14.95
CA GLY A 19 9.04 -22.18 -14.16
C GLY A 19 10.19 -21.21 -14.45
N ALA A 20 9.97 -20.18 -15.29
CA ALA A 20 10.92 -19.08 -15.47
C ALA A 20 10.85 -18.05 -14.31
N VAL A 21 9.68 -17.93 -13.70
CA VAL A 21 9.48 -17.04 -12.53
C VAL A 21 9.09 -17.88 -11.32
N THR A 22 9.70 -17.62 -10.19
CA THR A 22 9.34 -18.19 -8.88
C THR A 22 8.75 -17.11 -8.02
N LEU A 23 7.56 -17.33 -7.48
CA LEU A 23 6.93 -16.43 -6.53
C LEU A 23 7.52 -16.62 -5.14
N LEU A 24 7.83 -15.52 -4.48
CA LEU A 24 8.24 -15.47 -3.07
C LEU A 24 7.26 -14.55 -2.34
N GLU A 25 6.66 -15.02 -1.25
CA GLU A 25 5.72 -14.24 -0.44
C GLU A 25 6.35 -13.80 0.89
N PRO A 26 6.67 -14.70 1.85
CA PRO A 26 7.38 -14.31 3.07
C PRO A 26 8.91 -14.36 2.89
N ALA A 27 9.63 -13.74 3.82
CA ALA A 27 11.09 -13.79 3.86
C ALA A 27 11.64 -15.22 3.95
N ALA A 28 10.92 -16.13 4.61
CA ALA A 28 11.28 -17.55 4.70
C ALA A 28 11.37 -18.24 3.33
N ASP A 29 10.55 -17.84 2.35
CA ASP A 29 10.67 -18.35 0.98
C ASP A 29 11.99 -17.93 0.35
N ALA A 30 12.41 -16.68 0.59
CA ALA A 30 13.68 -16.18 0.10
C ALA A 30 14.88 -16.89 0.75
N GLU A 31 14.77 -17.28 2.02
CA GLU A 31 15.79 -18.08 2.72
C GLU A 31 15.96 -19.47 2.12
N GLN A 32 14.87 -20.10 1.67
CA GLN A 32 14.86 -21.46 1.16
C GLN A 32 15.00 -21.52 -0.37
N PHE A 33 14.84 -20.38 -1.06
CA PHE A 33 14.85 -20.32 -2.51
C PHE A 33 16.18 -20.85 -3.10
N THR A 34 16.06 -21.77 -4.04
CA THR A 34 17.20 -22.32 -4.80
C THR A 34 16.97 -22.07 -6.29
N PRO A 35 17.70 -21.12 -6.89
CA PRO A 35 17.57 -20.81 -8.31
C PRO A 35 18.23 -21.88 -9.18
N LYS A 36 17.80 -21.95 -10.45
CA LYS A 36 18.47 -22.78 -11.48
C LYS A 36 19.86 -22.26 -11.81
N ASP A 37 20.03 -20.93 -11.84
CA ASP A 37 21.31 -20.25 -12.09
C ASP A 37 21.41 -19.04 -11.16
N ALA A 38 22.31 -19.11 -10.18
CA ALA A 38 22.52 -18.06 -9.20
C ALA A 38 23.22 -16.82 -9.77
N ASN A 39 23.84 -16.93 -10.94
CA ASN A 39 24.54 -15.82 -11.59
C ASN A 39 23.64 -15.02 -12.55
N ASN A 40 22.46 -15.54 -12.87
CA ASN A 40 21.52 -14.91 -13.79
C ASN A 40 20.14 -14.79 -13.14
N LEU A 41 20.08 -13.95 -12.09
CA LEU A 41 18.87 -13.69 -11.32
C LEU A 41 18.47 -12.23 -11.39
N ALA A 42 17.15 -12.02 -11.44
CA ALA A 42 16.54 -10.74 -11.22
C ALA A 42 15.29 -10.90 -10.33
N PHE A 43 14.87 -9.82 -9.67
CA PHE A 43 13.60 -9.78 -8.97
C PHE A 43 12.79 -8.56 -9.38
N VAL A 44 11.48 -8.71 -9.29
CA VAL A 44 10.48 -7.65 -9.38
C VAL A 44 9.51 -7.80 -8.21
N THR A 45 8.80 -6.75 -7.86
CA THR A 45 7.84 -6.78 -6.76
C THR A 45 6.45 -6.34 -7.21
N GLN A 46 5.42 -6.85 -6.56
CA GLN A 46 4.08 -6.32 -6.67
C GLN A 46 4.05 -4.86 -6.17
N THR A 47 3.30 -4.00 -6.84
CA THR A 47 3.31 -2.54 -6.59
C THR A 47 2.62 -2.10 -5.31
N THR A 48 1.87 -2.98 -4.65
CA THR A 48 1.04 -2.69 -3.46
C THR A 48 1.45 -3.46 -2.20
N LEU A 49 2.71 -3.89 -2.13
CA LEU A 49 3.24 -4.59 -0.95
C LEU A 49 3.55 -3.65 0.21
N SER A 50 3.78 -4.24 1.38
CA SER A 50 4.43 -3.56 2.50
C SER A 50 5.87 -3.21 2.14
N ILE A 51 6.26 -1.96 2.41
CA ILE A 51 7.62 -1.49 2.20
C ILE A 51 8.59 -2.32 3.05
N ASP A 52 8.24 -2.54 4.33
CA ASP A 52 9.12 -3.22 5.28
C ASP A 52 9.29 -4.69 4.95
N ASP A 53 8.17 -5.39 4.68
CA ASP A 53 8.22 -6.82 4.34
C ASP A 53 8.99 -7.05 3.03
N THR A 54 8.80 -6.14 2.05
CA THR A 54 9.55 -6.20 0.79
C THR A 54 11.03 -5.95 1.01
N ALA A 55 11.40 -4.97 1.85
CA ALA A 55 12.79 -4.68 2.17
C ALA A 55 13.47 -5.88 2.86
N GLU A 56 12.78 -6.58 3.76
CA GLU A 56 13.28 -7.79 4.42
C GLU A 56 13.57 -8.89 3.38
N ILE A 57 12.60 -9.21 2.52
CA ILE A 57 12.76 -10.23 1.48
C ILE A 57 13.92 -9.88 0.54
N VAL A 58 14.01 -8.63 0.11
CA VAL A 58 15.08 -8.15 -0.78
C VAL A 58 16.45 -8.22 -0.08
N ALA A 59 16.54 -7.91 1.21
CA ALA A 59 17.77 -8.02 1.99
C ALA A 59 18.25 -9.48 2.04
N VAL A 60 17.37 -10.44 2.28
CA VAL A 60 17.68 -11.88 2.26
C VAL A 60 18.18 -12.30 0.86
N LEU A 61 17.47 -11.90 -0.20
CA LEU A 61 17.87 -12.23 -1.57
C LEU A 61 19.25 -11.66 -1.93
N LYS A 62 19.51 -10.40 -1.61
CA LYS A 62 20.80 -9.75 -1.88
C LYS A 62 21.95 -10.35 -1.07
N SER A 63 21.69 -10.76 0.17
CA SER A 63 22.67 -11.45 1.01
C SER A 63 23.06 -12.82 0.42
N ARG A 64 22.08 -13.57 -0.07
CA ARG A 64 22.30 -14.92 -0.65
C ARG A 64 22.82 -14.88 -2.07
N PHE A 65 22.42 -13.87 -2.84
CA PHE A 65 22.75 -13.70 -4.26
C PHE A 65 23.24 -12.28 -4.52
N PRO A 66 24.51 -11.95 -4.23
CA PRO A 66 25.03 -10.58 -4.31
C PRO A 66 24.93 -9.93 -5.70
N ASN A 67 24.85 -10.74 -6.75
CA ASN A 67 24.75 -10.27 -8.14
C ASN A 67 23.30 -10.22 -8.65
N ILE A 68 22.29 -10.39 -7.79
CA ILE A 68 20.89 -10.35 -8.22
C ILE A 68 20.53 -8.95 -8.72
N HIS A 69 19.90 -8.89 -9.88
CA HIS A 69 19.42 -7.63 -10.46
C HIS A 69 18.05 -7.27 -9.91
N GLY A 70 17.91 -6.05 -9.44
CA GLY A 70 16.62 -5.46 -9.06
C GLY A 70 16.14 -4.43 -10.08
N PRO A 71 14.94 -3.89 -9.90
CA PRO A 71 14.42 -2.81 -10.73
C PRO A 71 15.28 -1.53 -10.59
N HIS A 72 15.34 -0.71 -11.65
CA HIS A 72 16.05 0.57 -11.62
C HIS A 72 15.43 1.60 -10.66
N LYS A 73 14.12 1.52 -10.48
CA LYS A 73 13.35 2.24 -9.47
C LYS A 73 12.61 1.20 -8.65
N GLU A 74 12.21 1.56 -7.43
CA GLU A 74 11.36 0.68 -6.63
C GLU A 74 10.05 0.39 -7.37
N ASP A 75 9.64 -0.88 -7.38
CA ASP A 75 8.39 -1.30 -8.03
C ASP A 75 7.16 -0.90 -7.19
N ILE A 76 7.30 -0.80 -5.85
CA ILE A 76 6.22 -0.29 -5.01
C ILE A 76 5.93 1.13 -5.43
N CYS A 77 4.68 1.38 -5.87
CA CYS A 77 4.34 2.68 -6.43
C CYS A 77 4.41 3.79 -5.37
N TYR A 78 4.78 5.00 -5.79
CA TYR A 78 4.90 6.17 -4.90
C TYR A 78 3.65 6.40 -4.06
N ALA A 79 2.46 6.20 -4.64
CA ALA A 79 1.20 6.37 -3.93
C ALA A 79 1.03 5.35 -2.79
N THR A 80 1.49 4.11 -2.95
CA THR A 80 1.54 3.09 -1.90
C THR A 80 2.56 3.46 -0.83
N THR A 81 3.76 3.88 -1.24
CA THR A 81 4.85 4.27 -0.35
C THR A 81 4.45 5.46 0.52
N ASN A 82 3.97 6.55 -0.09
CA ASN A 82 3.61 7.77 0.62
C ASN A 82 2.48 7.55 1.64
N ARG A 83 1.48 6.73 1.28
CA ARG A 83 0.38 6.41 2.20
C ARG A 83 0.84 5.56 3.38
N GLN A 84 1.70 4.58 3.16
CA GLN A 84 2.28 3.80 4.27
C GLN A 84 3.11 4.69 5.19
N LEU A 85 3.92 5.61 4.65
CA LEU A 85 4.67 6.56 5.45
C LEU A 85 3.77 7.50 6.27
N ALA A 86 2.63 7.93 5.71
CA ALA A 86 1.65 8.73 6.42
C ALA A 86 1.00 7.93 7.56
N VAL A 87 0.59 6.68 7.30
CA VAL A 87 0.04 5.79 8.33
C VAL A 87 1.04 5.57 9.47
N LYS A 88 2.32 5.32 9.17
CA LYS A 88 3.38 5.18 10.18
C LYS A 88 3.55 6.41 11.08
N LYS A 89 3.27 7.60 10.57
CA LYS A 89 3.29 8.83 11.38
C LYS A 89 2.06 8.97 12.27
N VAL A 90 0.89 8.59 11.75
CA VAL A 90 -0.41 8.82 12.41
C VAL A 90 -0.76 7.70 13.39
N ALA A 91 -0.57 6.45 13.00
CA ALA A 91 -1.01 5.29 13.78
C ALA A 91 -0.53 5.25 15.23
N PRO A 92 0.75 5.62 15.55
CA PRO A 92 1.23 5.58 16.93
C PRO A 92 0.65 6.66 17.85
N VAL A 93 0.01 7.69 17.29
CA VAL A 93 -0.44 8.87 18.05
C VAL A 93 -1.96 9.04 18.10
N VAL A 94 -2.71 8.08 17.52
CA VAL A 94 -4.17 8.08 17.54
C VAL A 94 -4.73 6.85 18.24
N ASP A 95 -5.93 7.00 18.82
CA ASP A 95 -6.64 5.90 19.48
C ASP A 95 -7.29 4.94 18.45
N ALA A 96 -7.68 5.47 17.29
CA ALA A 96 -8.24 4.70 16.18
C ALA A 96 -7.75 5.22 14.83
N LEU A 97 -7.65 4.35 13.83
CA LEU A 97 -7.34 4.70 12.46
C LEU A 97 -8.32 4.04 11.49
N ILE A 98 -8.93 4.86 10.65
CA ILE A 98 -9.86 4.41 9.60
C ILE A 98 -9.13 4.47 8.26
N VAL A 99 -9.10 3.35 7.57
CA VAL A 99 -8.64 3.25 6.19
C VAL A 99 -9.87 3.23 5.28
N VAL A 100 -10.05 4.27 4.49
CA VAL A 100 -11.11 4.34 3.49
C VAL A 100 -10.70 3.51 2.27
N GLY A 101 -11.45 2.47 1.97
CA GLY A 101 -11.15 1.60 0.83
C GLY A 101 -11.93 0.30 0.81
N ALA A 102 -11.87 -0.39 -0.33
CA ALA A 102 -12.57 -1.65 -0.52
C ALA A 102 -11.81 -2.84 0.10
N PRO A 103 -12.51 -3.85 0.66
CA PRO A 103 -11.89 -5.02 1.27
C PRO A 103 -11.03 -5.86 0.30
N ASN A 104 -11.29 -5.78 -0.99
CA ASN A 104 -10.50 -6.45 -2.03
C ASN A 104 -9.33 -5.59 -2.57
N SER A 105 -9.13 -4.39 -2.04
CA SER A 105 -7.99 -3.53 -2.39
C SER A 105 -6.77 -3.94 -1.58
N SER A 106 -5.74 -4.49 -2.24
CA SER A 106 -4.47 -4.85 -1.63
C SER A 106 -3.83 -3.67 -0.90
N ASN A 107 -3.81 -2.48 -1.55
CA ASN A 107 -3.26 -1.28 -0.93
C ASN A 107 -4.01 -0.88 0.35
N SER A 108 -5.36 -0.92 0.34
CA SER A 108 -6.15 -0.53 1.51
C SER A 108 -5.98 -1.52 2.67
N GLN A 109 -5.95 -2.83 2.38
CA GLN A 109 -5.64 -3.84 3.39
C GLN A 109 -4.26 -3.62 4.00
N ARG A 110 -3.26 -3.31 3.16
CA ARG A 110 -1.90 -3.05 3.62
C ARG A 110 -1.81 -1.84 4.55
N LEU A 111 -2.55 -0.76 4.27
CA LEU A 111 -2.58 0.40 5.15
C LEU A 111 -3.15 0.06 6.54
N ARG A 112 -4.20 -0.77 6.59
CA ARG A 112 -4.76 -1.25 7.86
C ARG A 112 -3.74 -2.09 8.63
N GLU A 113 -3.08 -3.05 7.97
CA GLU A 113 -2.07 -3.90 8.59
C GLU A 113 -0.86 -3.11 9.08
N VAL A 114 -0.43 -2.08 8.34
CA VAL A 114 0.61 -1.15 8.80
C VAL A 114 0.16 -0.42 10.05
N ALA A 115 -1.08 0.08 10.11
CA ALA A 115 -1.60 0.75 11.29
C ALA A 115 -1.63 -0.16 12.52
N GLU A 116 -2.06 -1.42 12.36
CA GLU A 116 -2.04 -2.44 13.42
C GLU A 116 -0.60 -2.72 13.90
N ARG A 117 0.34 -2.85 12.97
CA ARG A 117 1.77 -3.10 13.26
C ARG A 117 2.44 -1.93 13.99
N GLU A 118 2.07 -0.69 13.64
CA GLU A 118 2.55 0.52 14.31
C GLU A 118 1.86 0.78 15.67
N GLY A 119 1.02 -0.15 16.12
CA GLY A 119 0.44 -0.17 17.45
C GLY A 119 -0.84 0.65 17.60
N CYS A 120 -1.52 1.03 16.51
CA CYS A 120 -2.83 1.65 16.61
C CYS A 120 -3.84 0.68 17.25
N PRO A 121 -4.49 1.06 18.36
CA PRO A 121 -5.38 0.14 19.10
C PRO A 121 -6.60 -0.33 18.31
N ILE A 122 -7.10 0.55 17.42
CA ILE A 122 -8.29 0.30 16.61
C ILE A 122 -7.97 0.67 15.17
N ALA A 123 -7.69 -0.31 14.31
CA ALA A 123 -7.50 -0.09 12.87
C ALA A 123 -8.65 -0.74 12.10
N VAL A 124 -9.42 0.06 11.38
CA VAL A 124 -10.59 -0.40 10.63
C VAL A 124 -10.50 -0.05 9.14
N LEU A 125 -11.02 -0.93 8.31
CA LEU A 125 -11.22 -0.68 6.89
C LEU A 125 -12.71 -0.44 6.66
N ALA A 126 -13.06 0.67 6.02
CA ALA A 126 -14.44 1.05 5.73
C ALA A 126 -14.58 1.54 4.29
N GLN A 127 -15.62 1.12 3.59
CA GLN A 127 -15.94 1.61 2.25
C GLN A 127 -16.77 2.90 2.31
N ARG A 128 -17.49 3.11 3.43
CA ARG A 128 -18.33 4.29 3.67
C ARG A 128 -18.67 4.43 5.16
N ALA A 129 -19.29 5.54 5.53
CA ALA A 129 -19.64 5.81 6.92
C ALA A 129 -20.59 4.78 7.55
N SER A 130 -21.49 4.18 6.75
CA SER A 130 -22.41 3.14 7.22
C SER A 130 -21.74 1.84 7.66
N ASP A 131 -20.49 1.61 7.26
CA ASP A 131 -19.74 0.40 7.62
C ASP A 131 -19.08 0.54 9.01
N LEU A 132 -19.11 1.75 9.59
CA LEU A 132 -18.49 2.01 10.88
C LEU A 132 -19.33 1.47 12.03
N ASP A 133 -18.72 0.60 12.83
CA ASP A 133 -19.26 0.17 14.11
C ASP A 133 -18.94 1.24 15.16
N TRP A 134 -19.89 2.13 15.39
CA TRP A 134 -19.73 3.28 16.29
C TRP A 134 -19.42 2.89 17.73
N ALA A 135 -19.80 1.69 18.18
CA ALA A 135 -19.45 1.22 19.51
C ALA A 135 -17.91 1.08 19.71
N LYS A 136 -17.15 0.86 18.64
CA LYS A 136 -15.69 0.83 18.71
C LYS A 136 -15.07 2.19 18.95
N PHE A 137 -15.81 3.28 18.71
CA PHE A 137 -15.32 4.64 18.88
C PHE A 137 -15.76 5.27 20.20
N GLU A 138 -16.47 4.53 21.07
CA GLU A 138 -16.82 5.00 22.40
C GLU A 138 -15.55 5.24 23.23
N GLY A 139 -15.38 6.46 23.74
CA GLY A 139 -14.20 6.87 24.52
C GLY A 139 -12.94 7.16 23.72
N VAL A 140 -12.97 7.00 22.39
CA VAL A 140 -11.90 7.40 21.47
C VAL A 140 -11.84 8.94 21.43
N ARG A 141 -10.63 9.50 21.55
CA ARG A 141 -10.40 10.96 21.57
C ARG A 141 -9.68 11.44 20.30
N SER A 142 -8.96 10.55 19.63
CA SER A 142 -8.22 10.86 18.42
C SER A 142 -8.44 9.80 17.37
N VAL A 143 -8.82 10.23 16.15
CA VAL A 143 -9.08 9.34 15.01
C VAL A 143 -8.25 9.78 13.83
N GLY A 144 -7.40 8.91 13.33
CA GLY A 144 -6.74 9.10 12.04
C GLY A 144 -7.65 8.61 10.91
N ILE A 145 -7.70 9.34 9.81
CA ILE A 145 -8.39 8.91 8.59
C ILE A 145 -7.37 8.92 7.46
N THR A 146 -7.25 7.80 6.74
CA THR A 146 -6.46 7.67 5.52
C THR A 146 -7.27 6.96 4.46
N ALA A 147 -6.83 7.03 3.21
CA ALA A 147 -7.54 6.42 2.09
C ALA A 147 -6.60 5.57 1.22
N GLY A 148 -7.12 4.47 0.69
CA GLY A 148 -6.45 3.73 -0.38
C GLY A 148 -6.27 4.61 -1.63
N ALA A 149 -5.24 4.30 -2.45
CA ALA A 149 -4.92 5.10 -3.63
C ALA A 149 -6.06 5.26 -4.64
N SER A 150 -7.00 4.32 -4.66
CA SER A 150 -8.18 4.32 -5.54
C SER A 150 -9.48 4.73 -4.85
N ALA A 151 -9.44 5.07 -3.55
CA ALA A 151 -10.62 5.50 -2.82
C ALA A 151 -11.01 6.93 -3.24
N PRO A 152 -12.29 7.18 -3.57
CA PRO A 152 -12.75 8.53 -3.89
C PRO A 152 -12.72 9.45 -2.67
N GLU A 153 -12.29 10.70 -2.86
CA GLU A 153 -12.23 11.72 -1.79
C GLU A 153 -13.59 11.95 -1.12
N VAL A 154 -14.66 11.92 -1.90
CA VAL A 154 -16.04 12.08 -1.39
C VAL A 154 -16.40 11.07 -0.29
N ILE A 155 -15.79 9.90 -0.27
CA ILE A 155 -16.02 8.91 0.82
C ILE A 155 -15.25 9.30 2.09
N VAL A 156 -14.09 9.92 1.95
CA VAL A 156 -13.35 10.48 3.10
C VAL A 156 -14.18 11.59 3.73
N GLU A 157 -14.73 12.49 2.92
CA GLU A 157 -15.63 13.56 3.36
C GLU A 157 -16.89 13.00 4.04
N GLU A 158 -17.55 11.98 3.45
CA GLU A 158 -18.70 11.29 4.05
C GLU A 158 -18.41 10.76 5.45
N ILE A 159 -17.23 10.16 5.64
CA ILE A 159 -16.83 9.64 6.96
C ILE A 159 -16.54 10.80 7.92
N MET A 160 -15.86 11.86 7.48
CA MET A 160 -15.61 13.04 8.30
C MET A 160 -16.93 13.71 8.74
N ASP A 161 -17.89 13.87 7.82
CA ASP A 161 -19.22 14.42 8.10
C ASP A 161 -19.96 13.57 9.14
N ALA A 162 -19.90 12.23 9.01
CA ALA A 162 -20.52 11.32 9.97
C ALA A 162 -19.92 11.41 11.39
N PHE A 163 -18.64 11.74 11.50
CA PHE A 163 -18.02 12.10 12.80
C PHE A 163 -18.47 13.48 13.27
N ALA A 164 -18.55 14.48 12.38
CA ALA A 164 -18.97 15.84 12.73
C ALA A 164 -20.43 15.91 13.22
N GLU A 165 -21.31 15.00 12.74
CA GLU A 165 -22.67 14.87 13.26
C GLU A 165 -22.74 14.40 14.72
N ARG A 166 -21.68 13.75 15.23
CA ARG A 166 -21.65 13.10 16.55
C ARG A 166 -20.74 13.79 17.55
N TYR A 167 -19.71 14.46 17.07
CA TYR A 167 -18.63 15.00 17.88
C TYR A 167 -18.22 16.40 17.40
N GLU A 168 -17.70 17.21 18.31
CA GLU A 168 -17.00 18.44 17.94
C GLU A 168 -15.58 18.06 17.48
N LEU A 169 -15.24 18.40 16.23
CA LEU A 169 -13.99 18.00 15.62
C LEU A 169 -12.96 19.14 15.57
N ASN A 170 -11.72 18.79 15.87
CA ASN A 170 -10.55 19.57 15.48
C ASN A 170 -9.78 18.75 14.44
N VAL A 171 -9.70 19.23 13.20
CA VAL A 171 -9.10 18.50 12.07
C VAL A 171 -7.71 19.03 11.80
N GLU A 172 -6.74 18.10 11.76
CA GLU A 172 -5.36 18.36 11.38
C GLU A 172 -4.97 17.49 10.18
N THR A 173 -4.29 18.08 9.21
CA THR A 173 -3.76 17.34 8.05
C THR A 173 -2.29 16.98 8.29
N VAL A 174 -1.99 15.69 8.27
CA VAL A 174 -0.63 15.15 8.41
C VAL A 174 -0.09 14.75 7.05
N SER A 175 0.93 15.46 6.56
CA SER A 175 1.63 15.12 5.32
C SER A 175 2.92 14.33 5.61
N ALA A 176 3.18 13.28 4.82
CA ALA A 176 4.38 12.47 4.89
C ALA A 176 5.33 12.72 3.72
N ALA A 177 4.82 13.16 2.58
CA ALA A 177 5.58 13.44 1.38
C ALA A 177 4.90 14.53 0.55
N GLU A 178 5.68 15.23 -0.26
CA GLU A 178 5.15 16.09 -1.33
C GLU A 178 5.03 15.25 -2.60
N GLU A 179 3.84 15.21 -3.19
CA GLU A 179 3.61 14.49 -4.44
C GLU A 179 3.66 15.49 -5.60
N ASN A 180 4.65 15.31 -6.48
CA ASN A 180 4.86 16.11 -7.68
C ASN A 180 4.76 15.28 -8.96
N GLU A 181 4.09 14.13 -8.89
CA GLU A 181 3.96 13.22 -10.02
C GLU A 181 2.95 13.77 -11.06
N PHE A 182 3.42 13.93 -12.28
CA PHE A 182 2.60 14.41 -13.40
C PHE A 182 2.44 13.30 -14.45
N PHE A 183 1.19 12.93 -14.73
CA PHE A 183 0.84 11.97 -15.78
C PHE A 183 0.33 12.72 -17.03
N PRO A 184 1.16 12.89 -18.06
CA PRO A 184 0.73 13.58 -19.26
C PRO A 184 -0.36 12.80 -20.01
N LEU A 185 -1.33 13.50 -20.57
CA LEU A 185 -2.33 12.87 -21.43
C LEU A 185 -1.67 12.07 -22.56
N PRO A 186 -2.26 10.93 -22.99
CA PRO A 186 -1.86 10.24 -24.19
C PRO A 186 -1.79 11.20 -25.39
N ARG A 187 -0.85 10.96 -26.30
CA ARG A 187 -0.64 11.88 -27.45
C ARG A 187 -1.90 12.16 -28.25
N SER A 188 -2.77 11.15 -28.41
CA SER A 188 -4.05 11.25 -29.11
C SER A 188 -5.10 12.15 -28.44
N LEU A 189 -4.90 12.50 -27.17
CA LEU A 189 -5.82 13.33 -26.38
C LEU A 189 -5.21 14.68 -26.00
N ARG A 190 -3.99 14.96 -26.42
CA ARG A 190 -3.39 16.28 -26.21
C ARG A 190 -4.01 17.26 -27.20
N PRO A 191 -4.40 18.49 -26.77
CA PRO A 191 -4.75 19.53 -27.70
C PRO A 191 -3.54 19.75 -28.63
N ASP A 192 -3.78 19.89 -29.95
CA ASP A 192 -2.76 20.28 -30.90
C ASP A 192 -2.11 21.56 -30.37
N ALA A 193 -0.79 21.57 -30.29
CA ALA A 193 -0.09 22.81 -29.95
C ALA A 193 -0.52 23.86 -30.99
N ALA A 194 -1.24 24.85 -30.53
CA ALA A 194 -1.59 25.98 -31.39
C ALA A 194 -0.28 26.57 -31.90
N GLU A 195 -0.09 26.53 -33.24
CA GLU A 195 1.00 27.21 -33.94
C GLU A 195 1.01 28.71 -33.66
#